data_744f96855d51ed3c051426f2a6d8b9ae
#
_entry.id   744f96855d51ed3c051426f2a6d8b9ae
#
_cell.length_a   1.000
_cell.length_b   1.000
_cell.length_c   1.000
_cell.angle_alpha   90.00
_cell.angle_beta   90.00
_cell.angle_gamma   90.00
#
_symmetry.space_group_name_H-M   'P 1'
#
loop_
_entity.id
_entity.type
_entity.pdbx_description
1 polymer ?
#
loop_
_entity_poly.entity_id
_entity_poly.type
_entity_poly.pdbx_seq_one_letter_code
_entity_poly.pdbx_strand_id
1 'polypeptide(L)'
;KKQALKVVSDAWKSDNKSAGSIADMEGLKQSKVSEMNEIRAKMKDIENTKKSLQEEYGVADGSQEQKDLELLEKYQNNMNGSSYDQFSDEEISRLKELQNAPLTEYQKKVLNLNSMKGQVSVEADRKQFEVNALTASISDATLEQLKSRDMEKASDAADEIMDSANKEILGMLIEEGKNNADEKVEEEKEKAEEAADKKEEQDKQIEEAQEKRKNQEEIIE
;
A
#
# COMPACT_ATOMS: atom_id res chain seq x y z
N LYS A 1 36.70 15.57 -30.48
CA LYS A 1 36.73 14.40 -29.59
C LYS A 1 36.50 14.75 -28.11
N LYS A 2 37.34 15.57 -27.47
CA LYS A 2 37.19 15.92 -26.05
C LYS A 2 35.84 16.58 -25.72
N GLN A 3 35.30 17.42 -26.58
CA GLN A 3 34.00 18.08 -26.39
C GLN A 3 32.84 17.09 -26.53
N ALA A 4 32.88 16.22 -27.54
CA ALA A 4 31.87 15.17 -27.71
C ALA A 4 31.82 14.21 -26.50
N LEU A 5 33.00 13.72 -26.04
CA LEU A 5 33.10 12.89 -24.85
C LEU A 5 32.58 13.59 -23.59
N LYS A 6 32.77 14.91 -23.47
CA LYS A 6 32.25 15.68 -22.34
C LYS A 6 30.72 15.74 -22.36
N VAL A 7 30.11 16.01 -23.53
CA VAL A 7 28.64 16.06 -23.67
C VAL A 7 28.02 14.73 -23.33
N VAL A 8 28.57 13.62 -23.84
CA VAL A 8 28.09 12.26 -23.50
C VAL A 8 28.26 11.95 -22.01
N SER A 9 29.42 12.29 -21.41
CA SER A 9 29.67 12.08 -19.99
C SER A 9 28.76 12.90 -19.11
N ASP A 10 28.42 14.12 -19.46
CA ASP A 10 27.52 14.97 -18.66
C ASP A 10 26.07 14.49 -18.79
N ALA A 11 25.60 14.03 -19.94
CA ALA A 11 24.32 13.44 -20.15
C ALA A 11 24.16 12.12 -19.34
N TRP A 12 25.15 11.24 -19.38
CA TRP A 12 25.18 10.00 -18.65
C TRP A 12 25.10 10.23 -17.13
N LYS A 13 25.80 11.25 -16.60
CA LYS A 13 25.72 11.63 -15.18
C LYS A 13 24.33 12.14 -14.80
N SER A 14 23.70 12.92 -15.70
CA SER A 14 22.33 13.43 -15.49
C SER A 14 21.32 12.29 -15.42
N ASP A 15 21.37 11.36 -16.37
CA ASP A 15 20.48 10.20 -16.42
C ASP A 15 20.66 9.28 -15.20
N ASN A 16 21.90 8.99 -14.79
CA ASN A 16 22.17 8.22 -13.59
C ASN A 16 21.67 8.88 -12.31
N LYS A 17 21.77 10.21 -12.21
CA LYS A 17 21.23 10.94 -11.06
C LYS A 17 19.71 10.85 -10.99
N SER A 18 19.04 10.96 -12.12
CA SER A 18 17.57 10.84 -12.21
C SER A 18 17.11 9.43 -11.86
N ALA A 19 17.79 8.41 -12.40
CA ALA A 19 17.50 7.00 -12.06
C ALA A 19 17.71 6.71 -10.56
N GLY A 20 18.78 7.21 -9.95
CA GLY A 20 19.02 7.10 -8.53
C GLY A 20 17.91 7.73 -7.68
N SER A 21 17.43 8.91 -8.06
CA SER A 21 16.33 9.59 -7.37
C SER A 21 15.00 8.82 -7.46
N ILE A 22 14.71 8.19 -8.59
CA ILE A 22 13.52 7.34 -8.78
C ILE A 22 13.63 6.10 -7.89
N ALA A 23 14.77 5.41 -7.88
CA ALA A 23 15.00 4.24 -7.05
C ALA A 23 14.87 4.55 -5.53
N ASP A 24 15.35 5.72 -5.08
CA ASP A 24 15.18 6.16 -3.69
C ASP A 24 13.70 6.39 -3.34
N MET A 25 12.93 6.99 -4.24
CA MET A 25 11.49 7.19 -4.06
C MET A 25 10.73 5.86 -4.05
N GLU A 26 11.11 4.90 -4.88
CA GLU A 26 10.53 3.55 -4.90
C GLU A 26 10.81 2.81 -3.59
N GLY A 27 12.04 2.86 -3.08
CA GLY A 27 12.40 2.30 -1.78
C GLY A 27 11.58 2.92 -0.64
N LEU A 28 11.40 4.24 -0.65
CA LEU A 28 10.56 4.92 0.33
C LEU A 28 9.08 4.50 0.22
N LYS A 29 8.55 4.39 -1.00
CA LYS A 29 7.20 3.91 -1.26
C LYS A 29 7.01 2.50 -0.69
N GLN A 30 7.95 1.59 -0.93
CA GLN A 30 7.88 0.22 -0.42
C GLN A 30 7.89 0.17 1.11
N SER A 31 8.70 1.00 1.76
CA SER A 31 8.68 1.16 3.22
C SER A 31 7.29 1.62 3.71
N LYS A 32 6.67 2.59 3.05
CA LYS A 32 5.33 3.08 3.41
C LYS A 32 4.23 2.03 3.19
N VAL A 33 4.34 1.21 2.16
CA VAL A 33 3.44 0.07 1.93
C VAL A 33 3.58 -0.97 3.04
N SER A 34 4.80 -1.25 3.50
CA SER A 34 5.03 -2.15 4.65
C SER A 34 4.39 -1.61 5.94
N GLU A 35 4.60 -0.32 6.25
CA GLU A 35 3.95 0.33 7.39
C GLU A 35 2.42 0.23 7.30
N MET A 36 1.86 0.38 6.11
CA MET A 36 0.42 0.25 5.85
C MET A 36 -0.10 -1.18 6.11
N ASN A 37 0.69 -2.20 5.75
CA ASN A 37 0.33 -3.59 6.03
C ASN A 37 0.34 -3.89 7.53
N GLU A 38 1.28 -3.32 8.30
CA GLU A 38 1.28 -3.42 9.77
C GLU A 38 0.05 -2.76 10.39
N ILE A 39 -0.37 -1.60 9.87
CA ILE A 39 -1.59 -0.92 10.30
C ILE A 39 -2.82 -1.78 10.02
N ARG A 40 -2.91 -2.40 8.85
CA ARG A 40 -4.00 -3.33 8.51
C ARG A 40 -4.03 -4.56 9.44
N ALA A 41 -2.86 -5.09 9.78
CA ALA A 41 -2.77 -6.17 10.76
C ALA A 41 -3.32 -5.74 12.13
N LYS A 42 -2.95 -4.55 12.63
CA LYS A 42 -3.50 -4.00 13.88
C LYS A 42 -5.03 -3.84 13.83
N MET A 43 -5.59 -3.37 12.70
CA MET A 43 -7.04 -3.27 12.53
C MET A 43 -7.71 -4.64 12.63
N LYS A 44 -7.12 -5.66 12.01
CA LYS A 44 -7.62 -7.05 12.08
C LYS A 44 -7.54 -7.60 13.50
N ASP A 45 -6.48 -7.31 14.24
CA ASP A 45 -6.32 -7.74 15.63
C ASP A 45 -7.36 -7.08 16.55
N ILE A 46 -7.70 -5.81 16.30
CA ILE A 46 -8.78 -5.13 17.01
C ILE A 46 -10.13 -5.85 16.75
N GLU A 47 -10.44 -6.20 15.50
CA GLU A 47 -11.68 -6.92 15.18
C GLU A 47 -11.71 -8.31 15.80
N ASN A 48 -10.60 -9.03 15.79
CA ASN A 48 -10.50 -10.33 16.45
C ASN A 48 -10.72 -10.20 17.96
N THR A 49 -10.15 -9.16 18.57
CA THR A 49 -10.32 -8.88 20.00
C THR A 49 -11.79 -8.56 20.34
N LYS A 50 -12.49 -7.80 19.49
CA LYS A 50 -13.94 -7.53 19.65
C LYS A 50 -14.74 -8.85 19.64
N LYS A 51 -14.46 -9.75 18.71
CA LYS A 51 -15.11 -11.07 18.65
C LYS A 51 -14.83 -11.92 19.89
N SER A 52 -13.58 -11.96 20.33
CA SER A 52 -13.21 -12.69 21.54
C SER A 52 -13.90 -12.13 22.80
N LEU A 53 -14.06 -10.80 22.89
CA LEU A 53 -14.84 -10.17 23.95
C LEU A 53 -16.32 -10.55 23.89
N GLN A 54 -16.91 -10.60 22.71
CA GLN A 54 -18.30 -11.02 22.52
C GLN A 54 -18.51 -12.44 23.04
N GLU A 55 -17.59 -13.36 22.73
CA GLU A 55 -17.60 -14.73 23.21
C GLU A 55 -17.37 -14.80 24.73
N GLU A 56 -16.38 -14.07 25.27
CA GLU A 56 -16.04 -14.03 26.70
C GLU A 56 -17.22 -13.57 27.56
N TYR A 57 -17.95 -12.55 27.09
CA TYR A 57 -19.11 -12.01 27.80
C TYR A 57 -20.42 -12.75 27.48
N GLY A 58 -20.39 -13.72 26.57
CA GLY A 58 -21.56 -14.52 26.19
C GLY A 58 -22.68 -13.72 25.51
N VAL A 59 -22.31 -12.63 24.82
CA VAL A 59 -23.27 -11.75 24.13
C VAL A 59 -23.68 -12.39 22.81
N ALA A 60 -24.93 -12.86 22.75
CA ALA A 60 -25.43 -13.49 21.53
C ALA A 60 -25.69 -12.46 20.42
N ASP A 61 -25.50 -12.89 19.17
CA ASP A 61 -25.87 -12.09 18.01
C ASP A 61 -27.36 -11.74 18.03
N GLY A 62 -27.66 -10.46 17.74
CA GLY A 62 -29.03 -9.94 17.74
C GLY A 62 -29.67 -9.81 19.14
N SER A 63 -28.95 -10.08 20.24
CA SER A 63 -29.39 -9.75 21.60
C SER A 63 -29.58 -8.24 21.74
N GLN A 64 -30.37 -7.85 22.79
CA GLN A 64 -30.57 -6.42 23.03
C GLN A 64 -29.24 -5.70 23.35
N GLU A 65 -28.36 -6.34 24.10
CA GLU A 65 -27.04 -5.79 24.41
C GLU A 65 -26.19 -5.57 23.14
N GLN A 66 -26.23 -6.49 22.18
CA GLN A 66 -25.54 -6.35 20.91
C GLN A 66 -26.13 -5.21 20.07
N LYS A 67 -27.47 -5.10 20.00
CA LYS A 67 -28.15 -4.00 19.30
C LYS A 67 -27.85 -2.64 19.91
N ASP A 68 -27.84 -2.57 21.24
CA ASP A 68 -27.50 -1.34 21.96
C ASP A 68 -26.04 -0.95 21.71
N LEU A 69 -25.11 -1.91 21.66
CA LEU A 69 -23.73 -1.67 21.32
C LEU A 69 -23.58 -1.16 19.88
N GLU A 70 -24.21 -1.80 18.90
CA GLU A 70 -24.19 -1.36 17.50
C GLU A 70 -24.71 0.07 17.33
N LEU A 71 -25.75 0.42 18.07
CA LEU A 71 -26.30 1.76 18.09
C LEU A 71 -25.32 2.79 18.71
N LEU A 72 -24.64 2.42 19.77
CA LEU A 72 -23.60 3.24 20.41
C LEU A 72 -22.38 3.40 19.51
N GLU A 73 -21.95 2.35 18.80
CA GLU A 73 -20.88 2.41 17.80
C GLU A 73 -21.25 3.34 16.63
N LYS A 74 -22.47 3.21 16.11
CA LYS A 74 -23.01 4.10 15.06
C LYS A 74 -22.98 5.57 15.52
N TYR A 75 -23.41 5.83 16.75
CA TYR A 75 -23.37 7.17 17.34
C TYR A 75 -21.93 7.67 17.49
N GLN A 76 -21.02 6.87 18.02
CA GLN A 76 -19.61 7.21 18.19
C GLN A 76 -18.94 7.53 16.83
N ASN A 77 -19.22 6.75 15.79
CA ASN A 77 -18.67 6.96 14.46
C ASN A 77 -19.19 8.28 13.84
N ASN A 78 -20.46 8.61 14.03
CA ASN A 78 -21.01 9.89 13.60
C ASN A 78 -20.36 11.08 14.33
N MET A 79 -20.19 10.97 15.65
CA MET A 79 -19.52 12.01 16.45
C MET A 79 -18.07 12.23 16.04
N ASN A 80 -17.37 11.18 15.65
CA ASN A 80 -15.98 11.23 15.19
C ASN A 80 -15.85 11.61 13.70
N GLY A 81 -16.96 11.85 12.99
CA GLY A 81 -16.97 12.17 11.57
C GLY A 81 -16.58 10.99 10.65
N SER A 82 -16.57 9.77 11.19
CA SER A 82 -16.25 8.56 10.43
C SER A 82 -17.43 8.03 9.62
N SER A 83 -18.64 8.43 9.96
CA SER A 83 -19.85 8.17 9.18
C SER A 83 -20.83 9.35 9.30
N TYR A 84 -21.85 9.35 8.43
CA TYR A 84 -22.95 10.34 8.43
C TYR A 84 -24.29 9.58 8.37
N ASP A 85 -24.42 8.54 9.20
CA ASP A 85 -25.59 7.70 9.24
C ASP A 85 -26.78 8.46 9.85
N GLN A 86 -27.97 8.33 9.26
CA GLN A 86 -29.18 8.86 9.83
C GLN A 86 -29.70 7.90 10.91
N PHE A 87 -30.28 8.46 11.97
CA PHE A 87 -30.91 7.72 13.05
C PHE A 87 -32.43 7.78 12.87
N SER A 88 -33.12 6.65 13.09
CA SER A 88 -34.57 6.61 13.19
C SER A 88 -35.05 7.20 14.53
N ASP A 89 -36.34 7.52 14.61
CA ASP A 89 -36.93 8.05 15.84
C ASP A 89 -36.82 7.07 17.01
N GLU A 90 -36.91 5.76 16.71
CA GLU A 90 -36.71 4.70 17.70
C GLU A 90 -35.25 4.63 18.16
N GLU A 91 -34.29 4.72 17.22
CA GLU A 91 -32.87 4.75 17.55
C GLU A 91 -32.50 5.98 18.41
N ILE A 92 -33.05 7.15 18.08
CA ILE A 92 -32.86 8.37 18.87
C ILE A 92 -33.42 8.21 20.29
N SER A 93 -34.61 7.63 20.41
CA SER A 93 -35.24 7.37 21.73
C SER A 93 -34.37 6.39 22.54
N ARG A 94 -33.91 5.33 21.92
CA ARG A 94 -33.03 4.35 22.57
C ARG A 94 -31.68 4.92 22.99
N LEU A 95 -31.07 5.77 22.15
CA LEU A 95 -29.83 6.46 22.50
C LEU A 95 -29.99 7.35 23.75
N LYS A 96 -31.11 8.05 23.88
CA LYS A 96 -31.39 8.86 25.08
C LYS A 96 -31.49 8.01 26.34
N GLU A 97 -32.07 6.81 26.25
CA GLU A 97 -32.10 5.87 27.36
C GLU A 97 -30.71 5.38 27.74
N LEU A 98 -29.90 4.99 26.73
CA LEU A 98 -28.52 4.51 26.90
C LEU A 98 -27.58 5.58 27.46
N GLN A 99 -27.78 6.84 27.11
CA GLN A 99 -26.99 7.94 27.68
C GLN A 99 -27.20 8.13 29.19
N ASN A 100 -28.36 7.75 29.72
CA ASN A 100 -28.71 7.83 31.15
C ASN A 100 -28.47 6.52 31.90
N ALA A 101 -28.12 5.44 31.22
CA ALA A 101 -27.84 4.15 31.80
C ALA A 101 -26.31 3.91 31.90
N PRO A 102 -25.85 3.18 32.95
CA PRO A 102 -24.43 2.80 32.99
C PRO A 102 -24.14 1.75 31.89
N LEU A 103 -23.10 2.01 31.11
CA LEU A 103 -22.60 1.05 30.11
C LEU A 103 -22.10 -0.23 30.78
N THR A 104 -22.37 -1.37 30.17
CA THR A 104 -21.81 -2.64 30.62
C THR A 104 -20.28 -2.66 30.40
N GLU A 105 -19.59 -3.56 31.10
CA GLU A 105 -18.13 -3.70 30.92
C GLU A 105 -17.78 -4.16 29.48
N TYR A 106 -18.62 -4.99 28.89
CA TYR A 106 -18.52 -5.38 27.49
C TYR A 106 -18.59 -4.16 26.57
N GLN A 107 -19.66 -3.36 26.70
CA GLN A 107 -19.86 -2.15 25.89
C GLN A 107 -18.69 -1.17 26.03
N LYS A 108 -18.21 -0.92 27.24
CA LYS A 108 -17.05 -0.03 27.48
C LYS A 108 -15.80 -0.52 26.76
N LYS A 109 -15.49 -1.82 26.86
CA LYS A 109 -14.31 -2.40 26.22
C LYS A 109 -14.40 -2.31 24.70
N VAL A 110 -15.56 -2.67 24.12
CA VAL A 110 -15.74 -2.64 22.67
C VAL A 110 -15.75 -1.22 22.12
N LEU A 111 -16.40 -0.25 22.79
CA LEU A 111 -16.36 1.16 22.38
C LEU A 111 -14.94 1.75 22.44
N ASN A 112 -14.14 1.34 23.42
CA ASN A 112 -12.73 1.73 23.46
C ASN A 112 -11.94 1.15 22.28
N LEU A 113 -12.14 -0.12 21.96
CA LEU A 113 -11.52 -0.74 20.77
C LEU A 113 -11.98 -0.06 19.47
N ASN A 114 -13.25 0.35 19.38
CA ASN A 114 -13.75 1.09 18.23
C ASN A 114 -13.07 2.47 18.10
N SER A 115 -12.86 3.16 19.23
CA SER A 115 -12.08 4.41 19.23
C SER A 115 -10.64 4.20 18.79
N MET A 116 -9.98 3.13 19.26
CA MET A 116 -8.62 2.76 18.80
C MET A 116 -8.61 2.43 17.31
N LYS A 117 -9.60 1.69 16.81
CA LYS A 117 -9.76 1.39 15.39
C LYS A 117 -9.89 2.67 14.56
N GLY A 118 -10.68 3.64 15.03
CA GLY A 118 -10.81 4.93 14.38
C GLY A 118 -9.47 5.67 14.26
N GLN A 119 -8.66 5.70 15.31
CA GLN A 119 -7.32 6.30 15.28
C GLN A 119 -6.39 5.59 14.28
N VAL A 120 -6.40 4.26 14.29
CA VAL A 120 -5.61 3.43 13.38
C VAL A 120 -6.07 3.62 11.92
N SER A 121 -7.38 3.81 11.69
CA SER A 121 -7.93 4.10 10.36
C SER A 121 -7.42 5.44 9.81
N VAL A 122 -7.43 6.49 10.62
CA VAL A 122 -6.88 7.80 10.22
C VAL A 122 -5.38 7.70 9.88
N GLU A 123 -4.64 6.88 10.62
CA GLU A 123 -3.24 6.61 10.31
C GLU A 123 -3.08 5.87 8.97
N ALA A 124 -3.95 4.89 8.69
CA ALA A 124 -3.98 4.17 7.41
C ALA A 124 -4.25 5.11 6.23
N ASP A 125 -5.23 6.00 6.36
CA ASP A 125 -5.57 6.99 5.33
C ASP A 125 -4.41 7.93 5.04
N ARG A 126 -3.73 8.39 6.09
CA ARG A 126 -2.53 9.22 5.94
C ARG A 126 -1.42 8.48 5.20
N LYS A 127 -1.15 7.21 5.55
CA LYS A 127 -0.15 6.39 4.87
C LYS A 127 -0.53 6.11 3.42
N GLN A 128 -1.81 5.86 3.15
CA GLN A 128 -2.31 5.70 1.78
C GLN A 128 -2.09 6.97 0.96
N PHE A 129 -2.32 8.15 1.54
CA PHE A 129 -2.03 9.42 0.89
C PHE A 129 -0.53 9.58 0.59
N GLU A 130 0.37 9.23 1.54
CA GLU A 130 1.82 9.26 1.35
C GLU A 130 2.24 8.33 0.19
N VAL A 131 1.69 7.11 0.11
CA VAL A 131 1.94 6.16 -0.98
C VAL A 131 1.46 6.70 -2.32
N ASN A 132 0.28 7.29 -2.35
CA ASN A 132 -0.27 7.87 -3.59
C ASN A 132 0.57 9.06 -4.06
N ALA A 133 1.02 9.93 -3.15
CA ALA A 133 1.89 11.06 -3.47
C ALA A 133 3.25 10.60 -4.01
N LEU A 134 3.87 9.59 -3.39
CA LEU A 134 5.11 9.00 -3.90
C LEU A 134 4.91 8.36 -5.28
N THR A 135 3.79 7.68 -5.49
CA THR A 135 3.46 7.07 -6.79
C THR A 135 3.35 8.14 -7.89
N ALA A 136 2.69 9.26 -7.61
CA ALA A 136 2.60 10.38 -8.53
C ALA A 136 3.99 10.98 -8.81
N SER A 137 4.79 11.21 -7.76
CA SER A 137 6.15 11.77 -7.89
C SER A 137 7.07 10.86 -8.71
N ILE A 138 6.99 9.54 -8.53
CA ILE A 138 7.74 8.55 -9.32
C ILE A 138 7.31 8.63 -10.79
N SER A 139 6.00 8.67 -11.03
CA SER A 139 5.46 8.78 -12.40
C SER A 139 5.92 10.06 -13.09
N ASP A 140 5.86 11.19 -12.41
CA ASP A 140 6.32 12.48 -12.95
C ASP A 140 7.83 12.48 -13.21
N ALA A 141 8.62 11.97 -12.27
CA ALA A 141 10.08 11.87 -12.44
C ALA A 141 10.45 10.94 -13.60
N THR A 142 9.76 9.81 -13.75
CA THR A 142 9.95 8.88 -14.87
C THR A 142 9.57 9.55 -16.19
N LEU A 143 8.46 10.28 -16.23
CA LEU A 143 8.05 11.02 -17.42
C LEU A 143 9.05 12.13 -17.79
N GLU A 144 9.58 12.84 -16.79
CA GLU A 144 10.62 13.85 -16.98
C GLU A 144 11.91 13.22 -17.52
N GLN A 145 12.33 12.08 -16.97
CA GLN A 145 13.48 11.33 -17.46
C GLN A 145 13.31 10.91 -18.92
N LEU A 146 12.10 10.41 -19.27
CA LEU A 146 11.78 10.06 -20.66
C LEU A 146 11.74 11.28 -21.60
N LYS A 147 11.27 12.44 -21.12
CA LYS A 147 11.25 13.70 -21.90
C LYS A 147 12.61 14.34 -22.06
N SER A 148 13.48 14.25 -21.05
CA SER A 148 14.82 14.84 -21.11
C SER A 148 15.64 14.18 -22.20
N ARG A 149 15.52 12.83 -22.34
CA ARG A 149 16.27 12.03 -23.30
C ARG A 149 17.70 12.58 -23.50
N ASP A 150 18.33 12.87 -22.35
CA ASP A 150 19.62 13.58 -22.38
C ASP A 150 20.67 12.78 -23.12
N MET A 151 20.62 11.45 -23.07
CA MET A 151 21.48 10.57 -23.85
C MET A 151 21.19 10.63 -25.35
N GLU A 152 19.92 10.74 -25.75
CA GLU A 152 19.54 10.85 -27.17
C GLU A 152 19.99 12.21 -27.73
N LYS A 153 19.71 13.30 -27.02
CA LYS A 153 20.17 14.64 -27.37
C LYS A 153 21.68 14.75 -27.37
N ALA A 154 22.36 14.09 -26.43
CA ALA A 154 23.81 14.04 -26.38
C ALA A 154 24.40 13.22 -27.52
N SER A 155 23.72 12.16 -27.96
CA SER A 155 24.09 11.39 -29.15
C SER A 155 24.02 12.24 -30.39
N ASP A 156 22.91 12.96 -30.60
CA ASP A 156 22.75 13.87 -31.78
C ASP A 156 23.79 14.97 -31.77
N ALA A 157 24.02 15.59 -30.61
CA ALA A 157 25.06 16.64 -30.50
C ALA A 157 26.49 16.09 -30.66
N ALA A 158 26.72 14.85 -30.22
CA ALA A 158 28.02 14.19 -30.41
C ALA A 158 28.23 13.78 -31.87
N ASP A 159 27.18 13.34 -32.56
CA ASP A 159 27.24 13.04 -34.00
C ASP A 159 27.55 14.29 -34.83
N GLU A 160 26.97 15.46 -34.51
CA GLU A 160 27.32 16.73 -35.11
C GLU A 160 28.80 17.13 -34.87
N ILE A 161 29.33 16.86 -33.68
CA ILE A 161 30.72 17.16 -33.31
C ILE A 161 31.68 16.11 -33.90
N MET A 162 31.21 14.90 -34.14
CA MET A 162 32.03 13.74 -34.51
C MET A 162 31.94 13.31 -35.98
N ASP A 163 31.23 14.05 -36.83
CA ASP A 163 31.13 13.75 -38.28
C ASP A 163 32.49 13.56 -38.97
N SER A 164 33.55 13.77 -38.22
CA SER A 164 34.93 13.54 -38.67
C SER A 164 35.73 12.49 -37.88
N ALA A 165 35.21 11.83 -36.84
CA ALA A 165 36.03 10.89 -36.07
C ALA A 165 35.27 9.88 -35.22
N ASN A 166 35.27 8.61 -35.60
CA ASN A 166 35.05 7.38 -34.86
C ASN A 166 33.67 7.16 -34.22
N LYS A 167 32.72 6.65 -34.97
CA LYS A 167 31.42 6.08 -34.58
C LYS A 167 31.54 4.90 -33.60
N GLU A 168 32.68 4.22 -33.54
CA GLU A 168 32.84 2.99 -32.70
C GLU A 168 32.78 3.24 -31.20
N ILE A 169 33.36 4.34 -30.69
CA ILE A 169 33.37 4.58 -29.22
C ILE A 169 32.00 4.97 -28.71
N LEU A 170 31.19 5.64 -29.51
CA LEU A 170 29.83 6.02 -29.12
C LEU A 170 28.90 4.81 -29.13
N GLY A 171 29.05 3.91 -30.08
CA GLY A 171 28.34 2.66 -30.14
C GLY A 171 28.54 1.81 -28.90
N MET A 172 29.77 1.67 -28.41
CA MET A 172 30.06 0.91 -27.18
C MET A 172 29.41 1.52 -25.93
N LEU A 173 29.44 2.86 -25.78
CA LEU A 173 28.84 3.51 -24.60
C LEU A 173 27.31 3.44 -24.60
N ILE A 174 26.68 3.51 -25.77
CA ILE A 174 25.21 3.34 -25.91
C ILE A 174 24.82 1.89 -25.69
N GLU A 175 25.64 0.95 -26.17
CA GLU A 175 25.40 -0.49 -25.98
C GLU A 175 25.56 -0.90 -24.51
N GLU A 176 26.57 -0.37 -23.81
CA GLU A 176 26.76 -0.57 -22.38
C GLU A 176 25.62 0.05 -21.55
N GLY A 177 25.10 1.22 -21.95
CA GLY A 177 23.95 1.85 -21.33
C GLY A 177 22.64 1.06 -21.55
N LYS A 178 22.47 0.44 -22.73
CA LYS A 178 21.34 -0.45 -23.01
C LYS A 178 21.42 -1.75 -22.23
N ASN A 179 22.59 -2.38 -22.21
CA ASN A 179 22.81 -3.63 -21.48
C ASN A 179 22.53 -3.47 -19.98
N ASN A 180 22.94 -2.35 -19.37
CA ASN A 180 22.64 -2.03 -17.98
C ASN A 180 21.14 -1.76 -17.72
N ALA A 181 20.41 -1.26 -18.71
CA ALA A 181 18.95 -1.06 -18.59
C ALA A 181 18.20 -2.39 -18.77
N ASP A 182 18.64 -3.22 -19.71
CA ASP A 182 18.06 -4.54 -19.97
C ASP A 182 18.29 -5.51 -18.77
N GLU A 183 19.48 -5.47 -18.15
CA GLU A 183 19.79 -6.22 -16.92
C GLU A 183 18.84 -5.84 -15.77
N LYS A 184 18.57 -4.55 -15.58
CA LYS A 184 17.62 -4.10 -14.55
C LYS A 184 16.17 -4.54 -14.83
N VAL A 185 15.77 -4.52 -16.10
CA VAL A 185 14.43 -5.00 -16.50
C VAL A 185 14.30 -6.51 -16.33
N GLU A 186 15.37 -7.26 -16.57
CA GLU A 186 15.40 -8.71 -16.31
C GLU A 186 15.34 -9.02 -14.80
N GLU A 187 16.12 -8.31 -13.97
CA GLU A 187 16.03 -8.43 -12.51
C GLU A 187 14.65 -8.07 -11.96
N GLU A 188 13.97 -7.07 -12.50
CA GLU A 188 12.60 -6.73 -12.11
C GLU A 188 11.59 -7.79 -12.55
N LYS A 189 11.79 -8.41 -13.71
CA LYS A 189 10.96 -9.52 -14.17
C LYS A 189 11.15 -10.76 -13.31
N GLU A 190 12.38 -11.14 -12.98
CA GLU A 190 12.65 -12.25 -12.06
C GLU A 190 12.01 -12.03 -10.68
N LYS A 191 12.11 -10.81 -10.13
CA LYS A 191 11.47 -10.46 -8.86
C LYS A 191 9.94 -10.48 -8.96
N ALA A 192 9.38 -10.11 -10.10
CA ALA A 192 7.93 -10.18 -10.34
C ALA A 192 7.45 -11.63 -10.50
N GLU A 193 8.21 -12.50 -11.18
CA GLU A 193 7.94 -13.94 -11.28
C GLU A 193 8.04 -14.62 -9.90
N GLU A 194 9.10 -14.36 -9.13
CA GLU A 194 9.20 -14.89 -7.75
C GLU A 194 8.05 -14.42 -6.84
N ALA A 195 7.56 -13.20 -7.04
CA ALA A 195 6.42 -12.69 -6.28
C ALA A 195 5.09 -13.34 -6.72
N ALA A 196 4.97 -13.68 -8.02
CA ALA A 196 3.82 -14.39 -8.56
C ALA A 196 3.79 -15.84 -8.08
N ASP A 197 4.94 -16.53 -8.11
CA ASP A 197 5.08 -17.91 -7.63
C ASP A 197 4.77 -18.04 -6.13
N LYS A 198 5.27 -17.10 -5.32
CA LYS A 198 4.95 -17.05 -3.88
C LYS A 198 3.46 -16.82 -3.62
N LYS A 199 2.80 -16.05 -4.47
CA LYS A 199 1.36 -15.80 -4.37
C LYS A 199 0.56 -17.05 -4.75
N GLU A 200 0.97 -17.75 -5.81
CA GLU A 200 0.34 -19.00 -6.22
C GLU A 200 0.52 -20.13 -5.18
N GLU A 201 1.67 -20.14 -4.50
CA GLU A 201 1.92 -21.08 -3.40
C GLU A 201 1.08 -20.76 -2.15
N GLN A 202 0.87 -19.48 -1.85
CA GLN A 202 -0.04 -19.05 -0.79
C GLN A 202 -1.50 -19.38 -1.11
N ASP A 203 -1.94 -19.16 -2.34
CA ASP A 203 -3.30 -19.49 -2.78
C ASP A 203 -3.56 -20.99 -2.70
N LYS A 204 -2.60 -21.83 -3.09
CA LYS A 204 -2.67 -23.31 -2.91
C LYS A 204 -2.75 -23.72 -1.44
N GLN A 205 -1.99 -23.10 -0.56
CA GLN A 205 -2.05 -23.39 0.88
C GLN A 205 -3.40 -22.98 1.50
N ILE A 206 -3.99 -21.88 1.01
CA ILE A 206 -5.33 -21.45 1.42
C ILE A 206 -6.40 -22.43 0.94
N GLU A 207 -6.29 -22.91 -0.30
CA GLU A 207 -7.22 -23.88 -0.88
C GLU A 207 -7.14 -25.23 -0.15
N GLU A 208 -5.94 -25.73 0.12
CA GLU A 208 -5.73 -26.95 0.94
C GLU A 208 -6.26 -26.81 2.37
N ALA A 209 -6.12 -25.63 2.97
CA ALA A 209 -6.66 -25.37 4.30
C ALA A 209 -8.21 -25.32 4.31
N GLN A 210 -8.82 -24.83 3.24
CA GLN A 210 -10.28 -24.83 3.06
C GLN A 210 -10.82 -26.23 2.80
N GLU A 211 -10.12 -27.05 2.01
CA GLU A 211 -10.49 -28.46 1.78
C GLU A 211 -10.40 -29.29 3.06
N LYS A 212 -9.34 -29.10 3.84
CA LYS A 212 -9.20 -29.76 5.15
C LYS A 212 -10.31 -29.38 6.12
N ARG A 213 -10.79 -28.13 6.11
CA ARG A 213 -11.93 -27.69 6.92
C ARG A 213 -13.24 -28.34 6.46
N LYS A 214 -13.52 -28.39 5.16
CA LYS A 214 -14.70 -29.08 4.61
C LYS A 214 -14.71 -30.57 4.95
N ASN A 215 -13.58 -31.25 4.82
CA ASN A 215 -13.46 -32.65 5.19
C ASN A 215 -13.60 -32.92 6.70
N GLN A 216 -13.30 -31.94 7.55
CA GLN A 216 -13.54 -32.03 9.00
C GLN A 216 -15.01 -31.79 9.37
N GLU A 217 -15.72 -30.96 8.63
CA GLU A 217 -17.15 -30.73 8.82
C GLU A 217 -17.98 -31.95 8.35
N GLU A 218 -17.58 -32.63 7.27
CA GLU A 218 -18.24 -33.87 6.81
C GLU A 218 -18.03 -35.09 7.73
N ILE A 219 -17.04 -35.07 8.62
CA ILE A 219 -16.79 -36.18 9.58
C ILE A 219 -17.61 -36.00 10.90
N ILE A 220 -18.18 -34.82 11.10
CA ILE A 220 -18.94 -34.47 12.34
C ILE A 220 -20.46 -34.60 12.12
N GLU A 221 -20.95 -34.78 10.89
CA GLU A 221 -22.32 -35.23 10.59
C GLU A 221 -22.39 -36.77 10.55
#